data_ec9b4bf8c9282621c8132d83ed4a6421
#
_entry.id   ec9b4bf8c9282621c8132d83ed4a6421
#
_cell.length_a   1.000
_cell.length_b   1.000
_cell.length_c   1.000
_cell.angle_alpha   90.00
_cell.angle_beta   90.00
_cell.angle_gamma   90.00
#
_symmetry.space_group_name_H-M   'P 1'
#
loop_
_entity.id
_entity.type
_entity.pdbx_description
1 polymer ?
#
loop_
_entity_poly.entity_id
_entity_poly.type
_entity_poly.pdbx_seq_one_letter_code
_entity_poly.pdbx_strand_id
1 'polypeptide(L)'
;MPGMGWTDDLRGRMDELLDEHRAALRGSLDGLDDEQARLRLVRSKTTLLGLVKHVTYVEGVWFDQAVTGRSYREIGIARTPDQSFTLTRADTIASVLDAHAERCAASRRTMAGLALDDTVDGRGERTVWALYLQVLRELAQHAGHADILREQILTDHIP
;
A
#
# COMPACT_ATOMS: atom_id res chain seq x y z
N MET A 1 -32.78 20.05 6.12
CA MET A 1 -31.41 19.71 5.77
C MET A 1 -31.43 18.95 4.47
N PRO A 2 -30.87 19.47 3.39
CA PRO A 2 -30.61 18.60 2.28
C PRO A 2 -29.59 17.56 2.78
N GLY A 3 -29.99 16.29 2.75
CA GLY A 3 -29.05 15.24 3.07
C GLY A 3 -27.83 15.37 2.17
N MET A 4 -26.64 15.29 2.76
CA MET A 4 -25.39 15.19 2.00
C MET A 4 -25.59 14.09 0.96
N GLY A 5 -25.52 14.45 -0.31
CA GLY A 5 -25.70 13.48 -1.39
C GLY A 5 -24.65 12.38 -1.28
N TRP A 6 -24.99 11.20 -1.73
CA TRP A 6 -24.07 10.03 -1.72
C TRP A 6 -22.72 10.35 -2.36
N THR A 7 -22.73 11.24 -3.36
CA THR A 7 -21.54 11.70 -4.07
C THR A 7 -20.72 12.72 -3.28
N ASP A 8 -21.32 13.46 -2.37
CA ASP A 8 -20.63 14.51 -1.62
C ASP A 8 -19.69 13.95 -0.55
N ASP A 9 -19.91 12.68 -0.15
CA ASP A 9 -19.07 11.97 0.83
C ASP A 9 -18.18 10.90 0.19
N LEU A 10 -18.16 10.77 -1.13
CA LEU A 10 -17.40 9.72 -1.82
C LEU A 10 -15.90 9.80 -1.50
N ARG A 11 -15.33 11.01 -1.44
CA ARG A 11 -13.94 11.24 -1.06
C ARG A 11 -13.63 10.69 0.33
N GLY A 12 -14.48 11.05 1.31
CA GLY A 12 -14.32 10.57 2.69
C GLY A 12 -14.42 9.05 2.80
N ARG A 13 -15.34 8.44 2.07
CA ARG A 13 -15.48 6.97 2.02
C ARG A 13 -14.26 6.29 1.40
N MET A 14 -13.70 6.86 0.34
CA MET A 14 -12.47 6.33 -0.27
C MET A 14 -11.28 6.43 0.68
N ASP A 15 -11.12 7.57 1.36
CA ASP A 15 -10.06 7.77 2.34
C ASP A 15 -10.18 6.79 3.51
N GLU A 16 -11.39 6.57 4.04
CA GLU A 16 -11.65 5.57 5.08
C GLU A 16 -11.28 4.15 4.64
N LEU A 17 -11.71 3.74 3.44
CA LEU A 17 -11.40 2.41 2.92
C LEU A 17 -9.90 2.20 2.71
N LEU A 18 -9.19 3.20 2.22
CA LEU A 18 -7.74 3.15 2.11
C LEU A 18 -7.09 2.96 3.48
N ASP A 19 -7.52 3.71 4.48
CA ASP A 19 -6.97 3.63 5.82
C ASP A 19 -7.29 2.29 6.51
N GLU A 20 -8.47 1.73 6.29
CA GLU A 20 -8.82 0.38 6.75
C GLU A 20 -7.86 -0.69 6.18
N HIS A 21 -7.60 -0.64 4.88
CA HIS A 21 -6.70 -1.61 4.23
C HIS A 21 -5.24 -1.38 4.60
N ARG A 22 -4.82 -0.13 4.74
CA ARG A 22 -3.48 0.20 5.28
C ARG A 22 -3.29 -0.39 6.67
N ALA A 23 -4.28 -0.21 7.54
CA ALA A 23 -4.25 -0.75 8.90
C ALA A 23 -4.23 -2.29 8.91
N ALA A 24 -5.04 -2.92 8.05
CA ALA A 24 -5.08 -4.39 7.94
C ALA A 24 -3.73 -4.96 7.49
N LEU A 25 -3.08 -4.35 6.50
CA LEU A 25 -1.76 -4.77 6.01
C LEU A 25 -0.69 -4.61 7.09
N ARG A 26 -0.67 -3.47 7.77
CA ARG A 26 0.26 -3.24 8.89
C ARG A 26 0.02 -4.22 10.04
N GLY A 27 -1.24 -4.41 10.41
CA GLY A 27 -1.65 -5.33 11.49
C GLY A 27 -1.37 -6.79 11.19
N SER A 28 -1.20 -7.17 9.92
CA SER A 28 -0.83 -8.55 9.55
C SER A 28 0.55 -8.97 10.10
N LEU A 29 1.39 -8.01 10.46
CA LEU A 29 2.71 -8.25 11.05
C LEU A 29 2.70 -8.29 12.58
N ASP A 30 1.58 -7.99 13.22
CA ASP A 30 1.49 -7.91 14.68
C ASP A 30 1.84 -9.25 15.35
N GLY A 31 2.72 -9.18 16.34
CA GLY A 31 3.13 -10.33 17.13
C GLY A 31 4.09 -11.30 16.44
N LEU A 32 4.52 -10.98 15.20
CA LEU A 32 5.52 -11.77 14.48
C LEU A 32 6.93 -11.20 14.70
N ASP A 33 7.93 -12.07 14.60
CA ASP A 33 9.31 -11.65 14.47
C ASP A 33 9.73 -11.49 13.00
N ASP A 34 10.92 -10.95 12.79
CA ASP A 34 11.44 -10.70 11.43
C ASP A 34 11.64 -11.99 10.63
N GLU A 35 11.98 -13.08 11.28
CA GLU A 35 12.17 -14.37 10.63
C GLU A 35 10.84 -14.93 10.13
N GLN A 36 9.81 -14.91 10.98
CA GLN A 36 8.45 -15.33 10.61
C GLN A 36 7.89 -14.50 9.46
N ALA A 37 8.09 -13.17 9.49
CA ALA A 37 7.58 -12.28 8.45
C ALA A 37 8.27 -12.48 7.08
N ARG A 38 9.45 -13.10 7.06
CA ARG A 38 10.22 -13.42 5.84
C ARG A 38 9.98 -14.83 5.29
N LEU A 39 9.15 -15.64 5.93
CA LEU A 39 8.93 -17.03 5.49
C LEU A 39 8.38 -17.06 4.07
N ARG A 40 8.96 -17.92 3.24
CA ARG A 40 8.48 -18.23 1.88
C ARG A 40 7.54 -19.41 1.94
N LEU A 41 6.24 -19.11 1.86
CA LEU A 41 5.18 -20.11 1.98
C LEU A 41 4.52 -20.42 0.63
N VAL A 42 4.90 -19.68 -0.40
CA VAL A 42 4.42 -19.87 -1.78
C VAL A 42 5.60 -19.92 -2.76
N ARG A 43 5.35 -20.38 -3.98
CA ARG A 43 6.42 -20.54 -4.98
C ARG A 43 7.05 -19.22 -5.41
N SER A 44 6.27 -18.16 -5.48
CA SER A 44 6.79 -16.83 -5.80
C SER A 44 7.65 -16.30 -4.64
N LYS A 45 8.31 -15.17 -4.86
CA LYS A 45 9.05 -14.49 -3.81
C LYS A 45 8.20 -13.70 -2.81
N THR A 46 6.88 -13.80 -2.93
CA THR A 46 5.95 -13.13 -2.04
C THR A 46 6.07 -13.65 -0.61
N THR A 47 6.37 -12.75 0.33
CA THR A 47 6.36 -12.98 1.76
C THR A 47 5.44 -11.96 2.42
N LEU A 48 5.06 -12.18 3.66
CA LEU A 48 4.22 -11.23 4.38
C LEU A 48 4.90 -9.86 4.52
N LEU A 49 6.18 -9.83 4.89
CA LEU A 49 6.96 -8.59 4.95
C LEU A 49 7.12 -7.94 3.58
N GLY A 50 7.36 -8.74 2.55
CA GLY A 50 7.46 -8.28 1.17
C GLY A 50 6.16 -7.65 0.65
N LEU A 51 4.98 -8.15 1.07
CA LEU A 51 3.69 -7.56 0.73
C LEU A 51 3.55 -6.14 1.29
N VAL A 52 3.90 -5.93 2.55
CA VAL A 52 3.83 -4.59 3.15
C VAL A 52 4.82 -3.64 2.47
N LYS A 53 6.03 -4.12 2.15
CA LYS A 53 6.99 -3.37 1.35
C LYS A 53 6.44 -3.02 -0.04
N HIS A 54 5.77 -3.97 -0.69
CA HIS A 54 5.17 -3.78 -2.02
C HIS A 54 4.07 -2.72 -2.01
N VAL A 55 3.18 -2.71 -1.03
CA VAL A 55 2.09 -1.71 -1.00
C VAL A 55 2.61 -0.29 -0.74
N THR A 56 3.75 -0.13 -0.09
CA THR A 56 4.48 1.13 -0.01
C THR A 56 4.91 1.61 -1.40
N TYR A 57 5.44 0.71 -2.22
CA TYR A 57 5.76 0.97 -3.62
C TYR A 57 4.51 1.37 -4.42
N VAL A 58 3.40 0.66 -4.27
CA VAL A 58 2.13 0.95 -4.97
C VAL A 58 1.68 2.39 -4.70
N GLU A 59 1.69 2.83 -3.45
CA GLU A 59 1.33 4.21 -3.12
C GLU A 59 2.31 5.22 -3.70
N GLY A 60 3.59 4.92 -3.73
CA GLY A 60 4.59 5.77 -4.39
C GLY A 60 4.36 5.93 -5.88
N VAL A 61 3.95 4.87 -6.58
CA VAL A 61 3.63 4.92 -8.01
C VAL A 61 2.39 5.77 -8.26
N TRP A 62 1.31 5.53 -7.54
CA TRP A 62 0.00 6.09 -7.87
C TRP A 62 -0.33 7.39 -7.14
N PHE A 63 0.18 7.59 -5.93
CA PHE A 63 -0.06 8.81 -5.16
C PHE A 63 1.13 9.78 -5.12
N ASP A 64 2.24 9.44 -5.76
CA ASP A 64 3.34 10.38 -5.97
C ASP A 64 3.69 10.50 -7.46
N GLN A 65 4.23 9.47 -8.08
CA GLN A 65 4.71 9.53 -9.46
C GLN A 65 3.59 9.91 -10.45
N ALA A 66 2.42 9.30 -10.34
CA ALA A 66 1.31 9.59 -11.25
C ALA A 66 0.78 11.03 -11.11
N VAL A 67 0.98 11.66 -9.95
CA VAL A 67 0.58 13.04 -9.68
C VAL A 67 1.67 14.04 -10.06
N THR A 68 2.91 13.79 -9.64
CA THR A 68 4.01 14.77 -9.71
C THR A 68 4.90 14.62 -10.92
N GLY A 69 4.93 13.44 -11.54
CA GLY A 69 5.87 13.09 -12.60
C GLY A 69 7.30 12.84 -12.13
N ARG A 70 7.56 12.85 -10.81
CA ARG A 70 8.87 12.53 -10.25
C ARG A 70 9.30 11.12 -10.64
N SER A 71 10.58 10.93 -10.87
CA SER A 71 11.12 9.60 -11.15
C SER A 71 11.03 8.69 -9.94
N TYR A 72 11.02 7.37 -10.15
CA TYR A 72 11.05 6.38 -9.06
C TYR A 72 12.25 6.56 -8.14
N ARG A 73 13.38 6.98 -8.70
CA ARG A 73 14.61 7.26 -7.93
C ARG A 73 14.42 8.45 -6.99
N GLU A 74 13.79 9.52 -7.45
CA GLU A 74 13.52 10.72 -6.63
C GLU A 74 12.51 10.42 -5.53
N ILE A 75 11.54 9.55 -5.81
CA ILE A 75 10.55 9.10 -4.83
C ILE A 75 11.16 8.11 -3.83
N GLY A 76 12.20 7.40 -4.24
CA GLY A 76 12.86 6.39 -3.41
C GLY A 76 12.17 5.03 -3.43
N ILE A 77 11.49 4.69 -4.52
CA ILE A 77 10.81 3.40 -4.70
C ILE A 77 11.54 2.49 -5.69
N ALA A 78 11.21 1.20 -5.65
CA ALA A 78 11.76 0.21 -6.57
C ALA A 78 11.47 0.54 -8.03
N ARG A 79 12.27 0.01 -8.95
CA ARG A 79 12.11 0.26 -10.39
C ARG A 79 10.95 -0.52 -11.01
N THR A 80 10.62 -1.67 -10.45
CA THR A 80 9.60 -2.58 -10.97
C THR A 80 8.74 -3.13 -9.84
N PRO A 81 7.52 -3.55 -10.15
CA PRO A 81 6.67 -4.25 -9.17
C PRO A 81 7.37 -5.48 -8.59
N ASP A 82 8.05 -6.25 -9.41
CA ASP A 82 8.78 -7.44 -8.97
C ASP A 82 9.87 -7.11 -7.94
N GLN A 83 10.66 -6.08 -8.19
CA GLN A 83 11.69 -5.65 -7.24
C GLN A 83 11.12 -5.13 -5.92
N SER A 84 9.90 -4.60 -5.92
CA SER A 84 9.26 -4.08 -4.71
C SER A 84 8.96 -5.16 -3.67
N PHE A 85 8.88 -6.43 -4.08
CA PHE A 85 8.74 -7.59 -3.17
C PHE A 85 10.07 -8.09 -2.62
N THR A 86 11.19 -7.65 -3.18
CA THR A 86 12.52 -8.16 -2.81
C THR A 86 12.96 -7.58 -1.47
N LEU A 87 13.24 -8.47 -0.53
CA LEU A 87 13.76 -8.10 0.79
C LEU A 87 15.28 -8.07 0.77
N THR A 88 15.86 -7.11 1.47
CA THR A 88 17.29 -7.00 1.77
C THR A 88 17.55 -7.39 3.23
N ARG A 89 18.81 -7.47 3.62
CA ARG A 89 19.17 -7.73 5.02
C ARG A 89 18.77 -6.60 5.96
N ALA A 90 18.63 -5.38 5.43
CA ALA A 90 18.23 -4.21 6.20
C ALA A 90 16.70 -4.14 6.45
N ASP A 91 15.91 -4.92 5.71
CA ASP A 91 14.47 -4.94 5.88
C ASP A 91 14.08 -5.73 7.14
N THR A 92 13.48 -5.03 8.08
CA THR A 92 12.89 -5.58 9.30
C THR A 92 11.42 -5.18 9.36
N ILE A 93 10.63 -5.80 10.24
CA ILE A 93 9.25 -5.35 10.48
C ILE A 93 9.25 -3.86 10.83
N ALA A 94 10.12 -3.42 11.72
CA ALA A 94 10.21 -2.01 12.11
C ALA A 94 10.52 -1.10 10.93
N SER A 95 11.56 -1.40 10.14
CA SER A 95 11.96 -0.55 9.01
C SER A 95 10.90 -0.49 7.91
N VAL A 96 10.25 -1.61 7.63
CA VAL A 96 9.18 -1.69 6.62
C VAL A 96 7.93 -0.92 7.07
N LEU A 97 7.54 -1.04 8.34
CA LEU A 97 6.43 -0.29 8.89
C LEU A 97 6.70 1.21 8.95
N ASP A 98 7.92 1.63 9.29
CA ASP A 98 8.31 3.04 9.30
C ASP A 98 8.24 3.64 7.89
N ALA A 99 8.80 2.94 6.90
CA ALA A 99 8.73 3.37 5.50
C ALA A 99 7.29 3.44 4.99
N HIS A 100 6.44 2.50 5.37
CA HIS A 100 5.02 2.49 5.01
C HIS A 100 4.28 3.69 5.64
N ALA A 101 4.50 3.96 6.93
CA ALA A 101 3.89 5.09 7.62
C ALA A 101 4.28 6.43 6.98
N GLU A 102 5.55 6.60 6.65
CA GLU A 102 6.07 7.79 5.98
C GLU A 102 5.45 7.97 4.59
N ARG A 103 5.35 6.89 3.82
CA ARG A 103 4.69 6.91 2.50
C ARG A 103 3.22 7.24 2.59
N CYS A 104 2.50 6.68 3.53
CA CYS A 104 1.08 7.00 3.73
C CYS A 104 0.88 8.47 4.08
N ALA A 105 1.72 9.02 4.93
CA ALA A 105 1.69 10.45 5.28
C ALA A 105 1.97 11.33 4.05
N ALA A 106 2.96 10.96 3.23
CA ALA A 106 3.27 11.66 1.99
C ALA A 106 2.12 11.58 0.98
N SER A 107 1.50 10.42 0.83
CA SER A 107 0.31 10.22 -0.02
C SER A 107 -0.84 11.15 0.41
N ARG A 108 -1.14 11.21 1.71
CA ARG A 108 -2.18 12.10 2.23
C ARG A 108 -1.90 13.57 1.91
N ARG A 109 -0.65 14.01 2.06
CA ARG A 109 -0.25 15.40 1.74
C ARG A 109 -0.42 15.70 0.24
N THR A 110 0.04 14.79 -0.61
CA THR A 110 -0.06 14.96 -2.07
C THR A 110 -1.51 15.00 -2.54
N MET A 111 -2.36 14.12 -2.01
CA MET A 111 -3.75 14.00 -2.44
C MET A 111 -4.68 15.03 -1.81
N ALA A 112 -4.33 15.64 -0.68
CA ALA A 112 -5.19 16.56 0.06
C ALA A 112 -5.60 17.80 -0.75
N GLY A 113 -4.75 18.28 -1.65
CA GLY A 113 -5.00 19.45 -2.47
C GLY A 113 -5.76 19.17 -3.78
N LEU A 114 -6.13 17.91 -4.03
CA LEU A 114 -6.74 17.48 -5.30
C LEU A 114 -8.20 17.09 -5.09
N ALA A 115 -9.07 17.56 -6.00
CA ALA A 115 -10.45 17.09 -6.07
C ALA A 115 -10.53 15.77 -6.86
N LEU A 116 -11.57 14.97 -6.61
CA LEU A 116 -11.73 13.67 -7.29
C LEU A 116 -11.80 13.80 -8.82
N ASP A 117 -12.40 14.89 -9.31
CA ASP A 117 -12.54 15.16 -10.76
C ASP A 117 -11.32 15.83 -11.38
N ASP A 118 -10.33 16.22 -10.60
CA ASP A 118 -9.08 16.77 -11.11
C ASP A 118 -8.37 15.73 -11.98
N THR A 119 -7.64 16.21 -12.98
CA THR A 119 -6.74 15.38 -13.80
C THR A 119 -5.28 15.64 -13.44
N VAL A 120 -4.49 14.60 -13.48
CA VAL A 120 -3.04 14.62 -13.28
C VAL A 120 -2.37 13.91 -14.45
N ASP A 121 -1.12 14.22 -14.74
CA ASP A 121 -0.41 13.71 -15.92
C ASP A 121 1.03 13.23 -15.63
N GLY A 122 1.32 12.90 -14.40
CA GLY A 122 2.66 12.38 -14.03
C GLY A 122 2.97 11.02 -14.64
N ARG A 123 1.95 10.25 -15.02
CA ARG A 123 2.04 8.91 -15.61
C ARG A 123 0.99 8.72 -16.72
N GLY A 124 0.86 9.71 -17.63
CA GLY A 124 -0.24 9.83 -18.55
C GLY A 124 -1.50 10.39 -17.85
N GLU A 125 -2.35 11.07 -18.61
CA GLU A 125 -3.51 11.73 -18.07
C GLU A 125 -4.48 10.77 -17.38
N ARG A 126 -4.82 11.07 -16.13
CA ARG A 126 -5.74 10.29 -15.30
C ARG A 126 -6.54 11.21 -14.38
N THR A 127 -7.77 10.82 -14.09
CA THR A 127 -8.55 11.47 -13.03
C THR A 127 -8.07 11.00 -11.65
N VAL A 128 -8.18 11.87 -10.67
CA VAL A 128 -7.81 11.55 -9.29
C VAL A 128 -8.59 10.35 -8.75
N TRP A 129 -9.90 10.27 -9.00
CA TRP A 129 -10.69 9.11 -8.57
C TRP A 129 -10.19 7.78 -9.15
N ALA A 130 -9.64 7.79 -10.38
CA ALA A 130 -9.07 6.58 -10.98
C ALA A 130 -7.82 6.11 -10.22
N LEU A 131 -7.00 7.04 -9.70
CA LEU A 131 -5.86 6.70 -8.85
C LEU A 131 -6.31 6.06 -7.54
N TYR A 132 -7.35 6.61 -6.91
CA TYR A 132 -7.93 6.03 -5.68
C TYR A 132 -8.42 4.60 -5.91
N LEU A 133 -9.14 4.35 -6.99
CA LEU A 133 -9.63 3.00 -7.31
C LEU A 133 -8.48 2.04 -7.57
N GLN A 134 -7.42 2.49 -8.26
CA GLN A 134 -6.25 1.66 -8.52
C GLN A 134 -5.55 1.26 -7.23
N VAL A 135 -5.30 2.20 -6.32
CA VAL A 135 -4.65 1.90 -5.05
C VAL A 135 -5.55 1.04 -4.17
N LEU A 136 -6.83 1.37 -4.06
CA LEU A 136 -7.78 0.59 -3.27
C LEU A 136 -7.84 -0.88 -3.73
N ARG A 137 -7.89 -1.11 -5.04
CA ARG A 137 -7.85 -2.45 -5.62
C ARG A 137 -6.60 -3.22 -5.19
N GLU A 138 -5.43 -2.59 -5.29
CA GLU A 138 -4.15 -3.20 -4.91
C GLU A 138 -4.11 -3.53 -3.41
N LEU A 139 -4.49 -2.57 -2.57
CA LEU A 139 -4.47 -2.78 -1.12
C LEU A 139 -5.45 -3.87 -0.69
N ALA A 140 -6.66 -3.89 -1.24
CA ALA A 140 -7.67 -4.89 -0.90
C ALA A 140 -7.23 -6.31 -1.30
N GLN A 141 -6.68 -6.47 -2.50
CA GLN A 141 -6.16 -7.74 -2.99
C GLN A 141 -5.01 -8.24 -2.10
N HIS A 142 -4.05 -7.38 -1.81
CA HIS A 142 -2.89 -7.75 -0.99
C HIS A 142 -3.23 -7.93 0.49
N ALA A 143 -4.23 -7.24 1.02
CA ALA A 143 -4.73 -7.50 2.38
C ALA A 143 -5.28 -8.93 2.51
N GLY A 144 -6.00 -9.42 1.51
CA GLY A 144 -6.46 -10.81 1.47
C GLY A 144 -5.31 -11.81 1.39
N HIS A 145 -4.28 -11.54 0.58
CA HIS A 145 -3.06 -12.35 0.54
C HIS A 145 -2.35 -12.37 1.89
N ALA A 146 -2.26 -11.23 2.55
CA ALA A 146 -1.62 -11.09 3.86
C ALA A 146 -2.34 -11.91 4.93
N ASP A 147 -3.66 -11.91 4.93
CA ASP A 147 -4.47 -12.72 5.87
C ASP A 147 -4.13 -14.20 5.76
N ILE A 148 -4.07 -14.73 4.54
CA ILE A 148 -3.75 -16.14 4.29
C ILE A 148 -2.32 -16.47 4.69
N LEU A 149 -1.35 -15.63 4.34
CA LEU A 149 0.05 -15.84 4.72
C LEU A 149 0.24 -15.81 6.24
N ARG A 150 -0.41 -14.88 6.92
CA ARG A 150 -0.39 -14.82 8.39
C ARG A 150 -0.96 -16.08 9.02
N GLU A 151 -2.09 -16.55 8.52
CA GLU A 151 -2.70 -17.81 8.98
C GLU A 151 -1.73 -18.98 8.83
N GLN A 152 -1.07 -19.11 7.68
CA GLN A 152 -0.07 -20.15 7.45
C GLN A 152 1.12 -20.06 8.42
N ILE A 153 1.65 -18.86 8.65
CA ILE A 153 2.76 -18.62 9.60
C ILE A 153 2.36 -19.08 11.00
N LEU A 154 1.18 -18.72 11.46
CA LEU A 154 0.71 -19.04 12.81
C LEU A 154 0.36 -20.52 12.97
N THR A 155 -0.09 -21.17 11.91
CA THR A 155 -0.49 -22.58 11.93
C THR A 155 0.71 -23.52 11.87
N ASP A 156 1.74 -23.21 11.09
CA ASP A 156 2.95 -24.05 10.96
C ASP A 156 3.81 -24.08 12.22
N HIS A 157 3.49 -23.27 13.23
CA HIS A 157 4.19 -23.20 14.51
C HIS A 157 3.44 -23.89 15.64
N ILE A 158 2.37 -24.63 15.34
CA ILE A 158 1.73 -25.50 16.33
C ILE A 158 2.52 -26.81 16.38
N PRO A 159 3.12 -27.15 17.51
CA PRO A 159 3.85 -28.40 17.67
C PRO A 159 2.91 -29.63 17.57
#